data_725bd6f8e949cb84515537eea9e18939
#
_entry.id   725bd6f8e949cb84515537eea9e18939
#
_cell.length_a   1.000
_cell.length_b   1.000
_cell.length_c   1.000
_cell.angle_alpha   90.00
_cell.angle_beta   90.00
_cell.angle_gamma   90.00
#
_symmetry.space_group_name_H-M   'P 1'
#
loop_
_entity.id
_entity.type
_entity.pdbx_description
1 polymer ?
#
loop_
_entity_poly.entity_id
_entity_poly.type
_entity_poly.pdbx_seq_one_letter_code
_entity_poly.pdbx_strand_id
1 'polypeptide(L)'
;MYRRLKLVSVEKRTTTATVDGKENVINLCSNDYLGLSHNQNILKRAIISLKQISQCSSRLIAGNDPKLINLEEKLAEHCETESTLVYPTGYMANLGVITTLADKNTTILSDELNHASIVDGCRLSGANIQVFRHNDMEQLEHLFEAISCWRKKIVVTEGLFSMDGDISNLQQICRIAKEQNAITAVDDAHGDFIFGEASASSSSRFSGIPSYLGVNNDIDVHTSSLSKGLGCFGGYVASTRQIRELLINKSRHFIYTSALPEHLCVSALTAIPIATKGNLQKKLFDNIDFMFRKLSQLGLRLAGKSGSSQIIPVIIGDEKTAIEFSKRLLDNGIFVQAVRYPTVKKGSARLRISLTARHGRNQLSSAIDSFGTVGKKLIII
;
A
#
# COMPACT_ATOMS: atom_id res chain seq x y z
N MET A 1 -23.23 -1.87 18.83
CA MET A 1 -22.45 -0.86 19.59
C MET A 1 -21.47 -0.19 18.60
N TYR A 2 -21.62 1.10 18.33
CA TYR A 2 -20.72 1.80 17.39
C TYR A 2 -19.32 1.92 18.03
N ARG A 3 -18.27 1.56 17.24
CA ARG A 3 -16.88 1.78 17.64
C ARG A 3 -16.62 3.28 17.73
N ARG A 4 -16.28 3.79 18.91
CA ARG A 4 -15.87 5.18 19.05
C ARG A 4 -14.44 5.34 18.53
N LEU A 5 -14.29 5.86 17.32
CA LEU A 5 -13.00 6.23 16.75
C LEU A 5 -12.60 7.60 17.33
N LYS A 6 -11.32 7.74 17.68
CA LYS A 6 -10.73 9.01 18.11
C LYS A 6 -9.64 9.38 17.13
N LEU A 7 -9.71 10.58 16.58
CA LEU A 7 -8.61 11.15 15.82
C LEU A 7 -7.51 11.58 16.81
N VAL A 8 -6.28 11.22 16.47
CA VAL A 8 -5.09 11.61 17.21
C VAL A 8 -4.42 12.73 16.42
N SER A 9 -4.06 13.82 17.09
CA SER A 9 -3.30 14.91 16.46
C SER A 9 -1.87 14.45 16.24
N VAL A 10 -1.39 14.48 15.00
CA VAL A 10 -0.04 14.04 14.64
C VAL A 10 0.63 15.07 13.73
N GLU A 11 1.61 15.77 14.27
CA GLU A 11 2.53 16.59 13.48
C GLU A 11 3.76 15.75 13.14
N LYS A 12 3.86 15.33 11.87
CA LYS A 12 4.91 14.42 11.42
C LYS A 12 6.22 15.16 11.11
N ARG A 13 7.31 14.52 11.51
CA ARG A 13 8.66 14.72 10.97
C ARG A 13 9.09 13.41 10.29
N THR A 14 10.31 13.33 9.78
CA THR A 14 10.75 12.15 9.01
C THR A 14 10.62 10.83 9.80
N THR A 15 11.13 10.79 11.04
CA THR A 15 11.16 9.58 11.89
C THR A 15 10.54 9.79 13.26
N THR A 16 10.16 11.03 13.58
CA THR A 16 9.52 11.42 14.84
C THR A 16 8.22 12.14 14.56
N ALA A 17 7.43 12.35 15.59
CA ALA A 17 6.21 13.13 15.53
C ALA A 17 5.93 13.84 16.87
N THR A 18 5.11 14.87 16.83
CA THR A 18 4.36 15.34 18.00
C THR A 18 2.98 14.71 17.97
N VAL A 19 2.63 13.95 19.00
CA VAL A 19 1.39 13.16 19.06
C VAL A 19 0.58 13.57 20.28
N ASP A 20 -0.60 14.15 20.08
CA ASP A 20 -1.45 14.71 21.16
C ASP A 20 -0.65 15.58 22.15
N GLY A 21 0.25 16.43 21.62
CA GLY A 21 1.11 17.32 22.41
C GLY A 21 2.39 16.70 22.97
N LYS A 22 2.60 15.39 22.84
CA LYS A 22 3.86 14.73 23.19
C LYS A 22 4.86 14.89 22.05
N GLU A 23 5.92 15.63 22.28
CA GLU A 23 6.93 15.94 21.29
C GLU A 23 7.97 14.82 21.10
N ASN A 24 8.60 14.79 19.92
CA ASN A 24 9.74 13.95 19.58
C ASN A 24 9.55 12.44 19.80
N VAL A 25 8.30 11.96 19.75
CA VAL A 25 8.03 10.51 19.83
C VAL A 25 8.51 9.83 18.55
N ILE A 26 9.13 8.65 18.66
CA ILE A 26 9.55 7.84 17.52
C ILE A 26 8.30 7.31 16.81
N ASN A 27 8.16 7.62 15.53
CA ASN A 27 6.96 7.31 14.75
C ASN A 27 7.12 5.97 14.00
N LEU A 28 6.46 4.94 14.49
CA LEU A 28 6.40 3.61 13.88
C LEU A 28 5.06 3.35 13.16
N CYS A 29 4.32 4.41 12.76
CA CYS A 29 3.01 4.31 12.09
C CYS A 29 3.03 4.82 10.65
N SER A 30 4.07 5.53 10.22
CA SER A 30 4.13 6.15 8.90
C SER A 30 4.31 5.12 7.80
N ASN A 31 3.57 5.27 6.70
CA ASN A 31 3.80 4.51 5.47
C ASN A 31 4.80 5.17 4.52
N ASP A 32 5.49 6.24 4.93
CA ASP A 32 6.59 6.87 4.19
C ASP A 32 7.86 5.99 4.29
N TYR A 33 7.81 4.81 3.65
CA TYR A 33 8.79 3.74 3.81
C TYR A 33 10.21 4.14 3.41
N LEU A 34 10.37 4.95 2.37
CA LEU A 34 11.67 5.47 1.94
C LEU A 34 12.04 6.79 2.60
N GLY A 35 11.11 7.41 3.36
CA GLY A 35 11.33 8.69 4.04
C GLY A 35 11.51 9.84 3.07
N LEU A 36 10.76 9.87 1.98
CA LEU A 36 10.85 10.86 0.91
C LEU A 36 9.96 12.07 1.11
N SER A 37 8.90 11.98 1.93
CA SER A 37 7.94 13.07 2.16
C SER A 37 8.57 14.35 2.73
N HIS A 38 9.74 14.25 3.38
CA HIS A 38 10.52 15.38 3.91
C HIS A 38 11.83 15.62 3.15
N ASN A 39 11.97 15.06 1.94
CA ASN A 39 13.18 15.24 1.14
C ASN A 39 13.27 16.68 0.62
N GLN A 40 14.35 17.39 0.97
CA GLN A 40 14.53 18.81 0.67
C GLN A 40 14.56 19.12 -0.83
N ASN A 41 15.08 18.21 -1.66
CA ASN A 41 15.08 18.40 -3.11
C ASN A 41 13.66 18.30 -3.68
N ILE A 42 12.85 17.34 -3.21
CA ILE A 42 11.46 17.19 -3.62
C ILE A 42 10.66 18.41 -3.19
N LEU A 43 10.78 18.83 -1.94
CA LEU A 43 10.09 20.02 -1.41
C LEU A 43 10.46 21.29 -2.19
N LYS A 44 11.76 21.51 -2.43
CA LYS A 44 12.24 22.67 -3.22
C LYS A 44 11.65 22.67 -4.62
N ARG A 45 11.63 21.53 -5.31
CA ARG A 45 11.05 21.42 -6.66
C ARG A 45 9.55 21.65 -6.67
N ALA A 46 8.83 21.11 -5.68
CA ALA A 46 7.39 21.34 -5.53
C ALA A 46 7.07 22.83 -5.32
N ILE A 47 7.82 23.51 -4.45
CA ILE A 47 7.64 24.94 -4.18
C ILE A 47 7.91 25.79 -5.44
N ILE A 48 8.99 25.50 -6.20
CA ILE A 48 9.29 26.21 -7.44
C ILE A 48 8.20 26.03 -8.51
N SER A 49 7.56 24.84 -8.54
CA SER A 49 6.48 24.53 -9.49
C SER A 49 5.11 25.07 -9.04
N LEU A 50 5.01 25.61 -7.84
CA LEU A 50 3.72 26.08 -7.28
C LEU A 50 3.30 27.39 -7.92
N LYS A 51 2.68 27.32 -9.11
CA LYS A 51 2.09 28.47 -9.82
C LYS A 51 0.63 28.69 -9.47
N GLN A 52 -0.05 27.60 -9.09
CA GLN A 52 -1.46 27.59 -8.67
C GLN A 52 -1.68 26.46 -7.65
N ILE A 53 -2.64 26.66 -6.75
CA ILE A 53 -2.92 25.70 -5.67
C ILE A 53 -3.65 24.46 -6.19
N SER A 54 -4.52 24.63 -7.19
CA SER A 54 -5.39 23.55 -7.71
C SER A 54 -5.63 23.75 -9.20
N GLN A 55 -5.92 22.67 -9.91
CA GLN A 55 -6.37 22.74 -11.30
C GLN A 55 -7.80 23.29 -11.43
N CYS A 56 -8.58 23.32 -10.35
CA CYS A 56 -9.97 23.78 -10.30
C CYS A 56 -10.88 23.12 -11.36
N SER A 57 -10.50 21.96 -11.86
CA SER A 57 -11.20 21.24 -12.92
C SER A 57 -10.91 19.73 -12.90
N SER A 58 -11.79 18.95 -13.50
CA SER A 58 -11.49 17.55 -13.83
C SER A 58 -10.55 17.47 -15.04
N ARG A 59 -9.90 16.32 -15.20
CA ARG A 59 -8.96 16.09 -16.32
C ARG A 59 -9.61 16.25 -17.70
N LEU A 60 -10.85 15.79 -17.85
CA LEU A 60 -11.57 15.83 -19.13
C LEU A 60 -12.01 17.24 -19.54
N ILE A 61 -12.08 18.18 -18.60
CA ILE A 61 -12.52 19.55 -18.89
C ILE A 61 -11.31 20.46 -19.13
N ALA A 62 -10.52 20.75 -18.08
CA ALA A 62 -9.41 21.69 -18.17
C ALA A 62 -8.20 21.32 -17.25
N GLY A 63 -8.27 20.20 -16.55
CA GLY A 63 -7.26 19.82 -15.55
C GLY A 63 -6.19 18.84 -16.05
N ASN A 64 -6.10 18.58 -17.37
CA ASN A 64 -5.11 17.63 -17.91
C ASN A 64 -3.75 18.31 -18.15
N ASP A 65 -3.03 18.56 -17.05
CA ASP A 65 -1.75 19.26 -17.02
C ASP A 65 -0.62 18.45 -17.70
N PRO A 66 0.32 19.10 -18.45
CA PRO A 66 1.46 18.41 -19.06
C PRO A 66 2.37 17.67 -18.06
N LYS A 67 2.50 18.15 -16.80
CA LYS A 67 3.28 17.45 -15.76
C LYS A 67 2.60 16.15 -15.32
N LEU A 68 1.27 16.12 -15.37
CA LEU A 68 0.51 14.91 -15.05
C LEU A 68 0.67 13.87 -16.17
N ILE A 69 0.64 14.30 -17.45
CA ILE A 69 0.93 13.41 -18.58
C ILE A 69 2.35 12.83 -18.47
N ASN A 70 3.34 13.67 -18.23
CA ASN A 70 4.73 13.21 -18.02
C ASN A 70 4.86 12.27 -16.82
N LEU A 71 4.11 12.48 -15.73
CA LEU A 71 4.08 11.56 -14.59
C LEU A 71 3.54 10.19 -15.02
N GLU A 72 2.46 10.15 -15.81
CA GLU A 72 1.91 8.91 -16.36
C GLU A 72 2.95 8.17 -17.22
N GLU A 73 3.64 8.86 -18.11
CA GLU A 73 4.70 8.26 -18.93
C GLU A 73 5.82 7.65 -18.05
N LYS A 74 6.27 8.37 -17.02
CA LYS A 74 7.30 7.88 -16.10
C LYS A 74 6.85 6.70 -15.24
N LEU A 75 5.59 6.66 -14.86
CA LEU A 75 5.01 5.53 -14.14
C LEU A 75 4.82 4.30 -15.06
N ALA A 76 4.49 4.51 -16.34
CA ALA A 76 4.43 3.43 -17.32
C ALA A 76 5.82 2.79 -17.56
N GLU A 77 6.88 3.62 -17.69
CA GLU A 77 8.27 3.16 -17.74
C GLU A 77 8.65 2.38 -16.45
N HIS A 78 8.22 2.86 -15.28
CA HIS A 78 8.49 2.22 -13.99
C HIS A 78 7.83 0.85 -13.87
N CYS A 79 6.58 0.72 -14.26
CA CYS A 79 5.83 -0.53 -14.18
C CYS A 79 6.06 -1.47 -15.38
N GLU A 80 6.83 -1.04 -16.40
CA GLU A 80 7.03 -1.79 -17.67
C GLU A 80 5.71 -2.12 -18.36
N THR A 81 4.75 -1.18 -18.35
CA THR A 81 3.44 -1.34 -18.96
C THR A 81 3.24 -0.37 -20.13
N GLU A 82 2.26 -0.65 -20.98
CA GLU A 82 1.97 0.20 -22.15
C GLU A 82 1.50 1.60 -21.79
N SER A 83 0.87 1.74 -20.61
CA SER A 83 0.29 3.01 -20.18
C SER A 83 -0.05 3.03 -18.69
N THR A 84 -0.16 4.24 -18.15
CA THR A 84 -0.72 4.47 -16.82
C THR A 84 -1.80 5.53 -16.83
N LEU A 85 -2.62 5.56 -15.79
CA LEU A 85 -3.63 6.59 -15.55
C LEU A 85 -3.58 7.02 -14.06
N VAL A 86 -3.29 8.30 -13.81
CA VAL A 86 -3.20 8.84 -12.45
C VAL A 86 -4.57 9.22 -11.91
N TYR A 87 -4.82 8.85 -10.66
CA TYR A 87 -5.98 9.19 -9.85
C TYR A 87 -5.58 10.04 -8.64
N PRO A 88 -6.51 10.78 -8.02
CA PRO A 88 -6.20 11.55 -6.81
C PRO A 88 -5.71 10.70 -5.63
N THR A 89 -6.15 9.46 -5.51
CA THR A 89 -5.73 8.51 -4.46
C THR A 89 -5.72 7.07 -4.98
N GLY A 90 -4.93 6.19 -4.34
CA GLY A 90 -4.98 4.75 -4.59
C GLY A 90 -6.37 4.14 -4.31
N TYR A 91 -7.09 4.68 -3.31
CA TYR A 91 -8.48 4.30 -3.05
C TYR A 91 -9.37 4.49 -4.28
N MET A 92 -9.29 5.68 -4.91
CA MET A 92 -10.07 5.99 -6.11
C MET A 92 -9.60 5.18 -7.33
N ALA A 93 -8.33 4.85 -7.41
CA ALA A 93 -7.80 3.98 -8.47
C ALA A 93 -8.44 2.59 -8.41
N ASN A 94 -8.47 1.95 -7.23
CA ASN A 94 -9.12 0.65 -7.04
C ASN A 94 -10.62 0.69 -7.36
N LEU A 95 -11.35 1.68 -6.83
CA LEU A 95 -12.77 1.85 -7.16
C LEU A 95 -12.97 2.04 -8.68
N GLY A 96 -12.13 2.89 -9.28
CA GLY A 96 -12.17 3.20 -10.70
C GLY A 96 -11.99 1.98 -11.59
N VAL A 97 -10.98 1.16 -11.28
CA VAL A 97 -10.68 -0.10 -11.98
C VAL A 97 -11.85 -1.07 -11.85
N ILE A 98 -12.20 -1.43 -10.62
CA ILE A 98 -13.15 -2.52 -10.37
C ILE A 98 -14.54 -2.18 -10.92
N THR A 99 -15.03 -0.96 -10.69
CA THR A 99 -16.35 -0.54 -11.19
C THR A 99 -16.41 -0.30 -12.70
N THR A 100 -15.25 -0.19 -13.35
CA THR A 100 -15.19 -0.05 -14.82
C THR A 100 -15.07 -1.40 -15.51
N LEU A 101 -14.29 -2.32 -14.94
CA LEU A 101 -14.02 -3.63 -15.51
C LEU A 101 -15.11 -4.66 -15.19
N ALA A 102 -15.85 -4.50 -14.10
CA ALA A 102 -16.86 -5.45 -13.65
C ALA A 102 -18.28 -4.88 -13.75
N ASP A 103 -19.23 -5.75 -14.02
CA ASP A 103 -20.67 -5.50 -14.07
C ASP A 103 -21.46 -6.73 -13.56
N LYS A 104 -22.79 -6.69 -13.69
CA LYS A 104 -23.69 -7.80 -13.30
C LYS A 104 -23.40 -9.15 -13.97
N ASN A 105 -22.69 -9.17 -15.10
CA ASN A 105 -22.32 -10.38 -15.82
C ASN A 105 -20.91 -10.88 -15.45
N THR A 106 -20.24 -10.19 -14.55
CA THR A 106 -18.90 -10.50 -14.08
C THR A 106 -18.95 -11.25 -12.75
N THR A 107 -18.04 -12.20 -12.55
CA THR A 107 -17.72 -12.74 -11.23
C THR A 107 -16.36 -12.27 -10.80
N ILE A 108 -16.29 -11.66 -9.61
CA ILE A 108 -15.06 -11.20 -8.97
C ILE A 108 -14.69 -12.19 -7.87
N LEU A 109 -13.46 -12.72 -7.93
CA LEU A 109 -12.85 -13.49 -6.86
C LEU A 109 -11.92 -12.55 -6.08
N SER A 110 -12.20 -12.37 -4.80
CA SER A 110 -11.50 -11.42 -3.93
C SER A 110 -10.89 -12.13 -2.73
N ASP A 111 -9.61 -11.86 -2.44
CA ASP A 111 -9.01 -12.33 -1.19
C ASP A 111 -9.72 -11.72 0.02
N GLU A 112 -9.93 -12.52 1.08
CA GLU A 112 -10.68 -12.09 2.28
C GLU A 112 -10.00 -10.96 3.07
N LEU A 113 -8.70 -10.72 2.87
CA LEU A 113 -7.94 -9.67 3.54
C LEU A 113 -7.72 -8.42 2.67
N ASN A 114 -8.31 -8.37 1.49
CA ASN A 114 -8.21 -7.22 0.60
C ASN A 114 -8.60 -5.91 1.29
N HIS A 115 -7.91 -4.83 0.88
CA HIS A 115 -8.14 -3.48 1.37
C HIS A 115 -9.59 -3.01 1.13
N ALA A 116 -10.09 -2.16 2.02
CA ALA A 116 -11.46 -1.63 1.97
C ALA A 116 -11.83 -1.02 0.61
N SER A 117 -10.88 -0.37 -0.10
CA SER A 117 -11.15 0.17 -1.45
C SER A 117 -11.46 -0.90 -2.48
N ILE A 118 -10.85 -2.08 -2.38
CA ILE A 118 -11.15 -3.23 -3.25
C ILE A 118 -12.54 -3.76 -2.91
N VAL A 119 -12.82 -3.97 -1.61
CA VAL A 119 -14.13 -4.44 -1.14
C VAL A 119 -15.25 -3.49 -1.57
N ASP A 120 -15.06 -2.19 -1.43
CA ASP A 120 -16.05 -1.18 -1.84
C ASP A 120 -16.20 -1.13 -3.36
N GLY A 121 -15.10 -1.23 -4.11
CA GLY A 121 -15.13 -1.35 -5.57
C GLY A 121 -15.93 -2.56 -6.04
N CYS A 122 -15.69 -3.73 -5.42
CA CYS A 122 -16.45 -4.94 -5.70
C CYS A 122 -17.96 -4.75 -5.46
N ARG A 123 -18.34 -4.18 -4.31
CA ARG A 123 -19.75 -3.91 -3.98
C ARG A 123 -20.40 -2.93 -4.96
N LEU A 124 -19.70 -1.86 -5.31
CA LEU A 124 -20.22 -0.84 -6.23
C LEU A 124 -20.33 -1.31 -7.68
N SER A 125 -19.57 -2.32 -8.10
CA SER A 125 -19.61 -2.85 -9.46
C SER A 125 -20.92 -3.56 -9.82
N GLY A 126 -21.65 -4.05 -8.81
CA GLY A 126 -22.83 -4.89 -9.00
C GLY A 126 -22.53 -6.30 -9.52
N ALA A 127 -21.26 -6.70 -9.54
CA ALA A 127 -20.81 -8.03 -9.92
C ALA A 127 -21.20 -9.11 -8.89
N ASN A 128 -21.15 -10.38 -9.31
CA ASN A 128 -21.18 -11.50 -8.37
C ASN A 128 -19.81 -11.59 -7.67
N ILE A 129 -19.80 -11.46 -6.33
CA ILE A 129 -18.57 -11.44 -5.54
C ILE A 129 -18.42 -12.78 -4.82
N GLN A 130 -17.30 -13.44 -5.03
CA GLN A 130 -16.88 -14.64 -4.31
C GLN A 130 -15.58 -14.32 -3.55
N VAL A 131 -15.58 -14.57 -2.25
CA VAL A 131 -14.42 -14.31 -1.38
C VAL A 131 -13.73 -15.63 -1.10
N PHE A 132 -12.44 -15.71 -1.38
CA PHE A 132 -11.60 -16.85 -1.00
C PHE A 132 -10.76 -16.55 0.23
N ARG A 133 -10.44 -17.59 0.99
CA ARG A 133 -9.59 -17.48 2.17
C ARG A 133 -8.21 -16.98 1.78
N HIS A 134 -7.64 -16.20 2.66
CA HIS A 134 -6.35 -15.55 2.40
C HIS A 134 -5.27 -16.52 1.94
N ASN A 135 -4.71 -16.24 0.75
CA ASN A 135 -3.67 -17.04 0.09
C ASN A 135 -4.03 -18.54 -0.07
N ASP A 136 -5.31 -18.91 -0.12
CA ASP A 136 -5.78 -20.29 -0.32
C ASP A 136 -6.02 -20.56 -1.81
N MET A 137 -4.99 -21.09 -2.46
CA MET A 137 -5.02 -21.34 -3.90
C MET A 137 -5.93 -22.50 -4.29
N GLU A 138 -6.07 -23.51 -3.43
CA GLU A 138 -6.96 -24.64 -3.65
C GLU A 138 -8.42 -24.15 -3.67
N GLN A 139 -8.80 -23.32 -2.70
CA GLN A 139 -10.13 -22.72 -2.71
C GLN A 139 -10.35 -21.81 -3.91
N LEU A 140 -9.32 -21.05 -4.33
CA LEU A 140 -9.40 -20.19 -5.53
C LEU A 140 -9.68 -21.01 -6.78
N GLU A 141 -8.99 -22.14 -6.99
CA GLU A 141 -9.21 -23.06 -8.10
C GLU A 141 -10.66 -23.60 -8.09
N HIS A 142 -11.12 -24.13 -6.98
CA HIS A 142 -12.51 -24.63 -6.84
C HIS A 142 -13.57 -23.57 -7.12
N LEU A 143 -13.35 -22.33 -6.69
CA LEU A 143 -14.27 -21.24 -6.97
C LEU A 143 -14.31 -20.91 -8.46
N PHE A 144 -13.19 -20.95 -9.16
CA PHE A 144 -13.13 -20.73 -10.60
C PHE A 144 -13.88 -21.83 -11.38
N GLU A 145 -13.73 -23.09 -10.98
CA GLU A 145 -14.42 -24.24 -11.60
C GLU A 145 -15.95 -24.12 -11.53
N ALA A 146 -16.46 -23.50 -10.46
CA ALA A 146 -17.90 -23.28 -10.26
C ALA A 146 -18.48 -22.15 -11.13
N ILE A 147 -17.63 -21.35 -11.80
CA ILE A 147 -18.09 -20.20 -12.60
C ILE A 147 -18.33 -20.65 -14.04
N SER A 148 -19.53 -20.34 -14.56
CA SER A 148 -19.90 -20.61 -15.95
C SER A 148 -18.90 -19.99 -16.93
N CYS A 149 -18.53 -20.74 -17.97
CA CYS A 149 -17.49 -20.34 -18.92
C CYS A 149 -17.78 -19.04 -19.70
N TRP A 150 -19.07 -18.69 -19.86
CA TRP A 150 -19.49 -17.46 -20.56
C TRP A 150 -19.40 -16.19 -19.68
N ARG A 151 -19.21 -16.32 -18.36
CA ARG A 151 -19.05 -15.17 -17.49
C ARG A 151 -17.67 -14.59 -17.55
N LYS A 152 -17.58 -13.25 -17.55
CA LYS A 152 -16.33 -12.56 -17.33
C LYS A 152 -15.84 -12.84 -15.91
N LYS A 153 -14.56 -13.11 -15.76
CA LYS A 153 -13.93 -13.46 -14.48
C LYS A 153 -12.84 -12.44 -14.17
N ILE A 154 -12.77 -12.00 -12.92
CA ILE A 154 -11.72 -11.11 -12.43
C ILE A 154 -11.24 -11.66 -11.09
N VAL A 155 -9.93 -11.80 -10.89
CA VAL A 155 -9.34 -12.03 -9.58
C VAL A 155 -8.68 -10.74 -9.09
N VAL A 156 -8.95 -10.37 -7.83
CA VAL A 156 -8.43 -9.14 -7.21
C VAL A 156 -7.73 -9.48 -5.91
N THR A 157 -6.50 -8.99 -5.75
CA THR A 157 -5.71 -9.20 -4.53
C THR A 157 -4.77 -8.02 -4.28
N GLU A 158 -4.19 -7.93 -3.07
CA GLU A 158 -3.05 -7.06 -2.81
C GLU A 158 -1.73 -7.77 -3.17
N GLY A 159 -0.70 -7.05 -3.56
CA GLY A 159 0.64 -7.60 -3.71
C GLY A 159 1.29 -7.88 -2.36
N LEU A 160 1.22 -6.89 -1.46
CA LEU A 160 1.63 -6.97 -0.06
C LEU A 160 0.48 -6.52 0.83
N PHE A 161 0.03 -7.39 1.72
CA PHE A 161 -1.12 -7.12 2.58
C PHE A 161 -0.81 -6.14 3.72
N SER A 162 -1.63 -5.11 3.82
CA SER A 162 -1.38 -3.93 4.65
C SER A 162 -1.37 -4.19 6.16
N MET A 163 -2.06 -5.24 6.65
CA MET A 163 -2.22 -5.53 8.08
C MET A 163 -1.36 -6.68 8.56
N ASP A 164 -1.05 -7.63 7.70
CA ASP A 164 -0.28 -8.83 8.02
C ASP A 164 1.17 -8.74 7.52
N GLY A 165 1.44 -7.87 6.55
CA GLY A 165 2.78 -7.65 6.02
C GLY A 165 3.31 -8.83 5.21
N ASP A 166 2.45 -9.73 4.79
CA ASP A 166 2.80 -10.88 3.97
C ASP A 166 2.53 -10.62 2.48
N ILE A 167 3.20 -11.39 1.65
CA ILE A 167 3.15 -11.30 0.20
C ILE A 167 2.12 -12.30 -0.34
N SER A 168 1.32 -11.85 -1.30
CA SER A 168 0.39 -12.66 -2.04
C SER A 168 1.10 -13.75 -2.88
N ASN A 169 0.47 -14.90 -3.03
CA ASN A 169 0.95 -15.96 -3.91
C ASN A 169 0.64 -15.64 -5.39
N LEU A 170 1.14 -14.49 -5.88
CA LEU A 170 0.82 -14.00 -7.23
C LEU A 170 1.18 -14.98 -8.34
N GLN A 171 2.27 -15.75 -8.18
CA GLN A 171 2.68 -16.73 -9.18
C GLN A 171 1.58 -17.78 -9.43
N GLN A 172 0.97 -18.30 -8.36
CA GLN A 172 -0.13 -19.25 -8.50
C GLN A 172 -1.42 -18.56 -8.93
N ILE A 173 -1.74 -17.38 -8.39
CA ILE A 173 -2.93 -16.61 -8.80
C ILE A 173 -2.90 -16.33 -10.31
N CYS A 174 -1.76 -15.85 -10.84
CA CYS A 174 -1.62 -15.56 -12.27
C CYS A 174 -1.76 -16.83 -13.13
N ARG A 175 -1.14 -17.95 -12.70
CA ARG A 175 -1.30 -19.23 -13.39
C ARG A 175 -2.77 -19.64 -13.47
N ILE A 176 -3.46 -19.66 -12.34
CA ILE A 176 -4.88 -20.04 -12.25
C ILE A 176 -5.75 -19.10 -13.09
N ALA A 177 -5.54 -17.78 -12.95
CA ALA A 177 -6.29 -16.77 -13.70
C ALA A 177 -6.14 -16.96 -15.23
N LYS A 178 -4.92 -17.21 -15.69
CA LYS A 178 -4.61 -17.44 -17.11
C LYS A 178 -5.31 -18.71 -17.65
N GLU A 179 -5.25 -19.81 -16.92
CA GLU A 179 -5.94 -21.06 -17.25
C GLU A 179 -7.46 -20.87 -17.32
N GLN A 180 -8.00 -19.95 -16.53
CA GLN A 180 -9.43 -19.64 -16.44
C GLN A 180 -9.87 -18.47 -17.32
N ASN A 181 -8.97 -17.88 -18.12
CA ASN A 181 -9.20 -16.69 -18.94
C ASN A 181 -9.81 -15.53 -18.11
N ALA A 182 -9.24 -15.30 -16.93
CA ALA A 182 -9.66 -14.27 -15.99
C ALA A 182 -8.70 -13.08 -16.02
N ILE A 183 -9.21 -11.88 -15.78
CA ILE A 183 -8.42 -10.66 -15.58
C ILE A 183 -7.78 -10.71 -14.19
N THR A 184 -6.49 -10.43 -14.10
CA THR A 184 -5.75 -10.31 -12.85
C THR A 184 -5.53 -8.84 -12.50
N ALA A 185 -6.10 -8.39 -11.37
CA ALA A 185 -5.92 -7.03 -10.85
C ALA A 185 -5.22 -7.08 -9.48
N VAL A 186 -4.13 -6.33 -9.36
CA VAL A 186 -3.30 -6.31 -8.13
C VAL A 186 -3.18 -4.90 -7.58
N ASP A 187 -3.52 -4.71 -6.31
CA ASP A 187 -3.18 -3.51 -5.54
C ASP A 187 -1.82 -3.71 -4.88
N ASP A 188 -0.82 -3.03 -5.39
CA ASP A 188 0.55 -3.12 -4.88
C ASP A 188 1.01 -1.85 -4.15
N ALA A 189 0.08 -1.13 -3.55
CA ALA A 189 0.35 0.11 -2.86
C ALA A 189 1.41 0.00 -1.74
N HIS A 190 1.65 -1.18 -1.20
CA HIS A 190 2.66 -1.45 -0.18
C HIS A 190 3.96 -2.06 -0.73
N GLY A 191 3.96 -2.65 -1.92
CA GLY A 191 5.13 -3.24 -2.56
C GLY A 191 5.86 -2.29 -3.50
N ASP A 192 5.12 -1.43 -4.16
CA ASP A 192 5.63 -0.49 -5.17
C ASP A 192 6.70 0.47 -4.61
N PHE A 193 7.78 0.68 -5.36
CA PHE A 193 9.01 1.38 -4.98
C PHE A 193 9.82 0.74 -3.84
N ILE A 194 9.38 -0.40 -3.29
CA ILE A 194 10.05 -1.12 -2.19
C ILE A 194 10.64 -2.44 -2.67
N PHE A 195 9.85 -3.23 -3.39
CA PHE A 195 10.22 -4.53 -3.94
C PHE A 195 10.44 -4.45 -5.45
N GLY A 196 11.21 -5.38 -5.98
CA GLY A 196 11.42 -5.48 -7.41
C GLY A 196 12.56 -6.42 -7.77
N GLU A 197 12.79 -6.60 -9.05
CA GLU A 197 13.82 -7.49 -9.57
C GLU A 197 15.18 -6.79 -9.60
N ALA A 198 16.21 -7.45 -9.07
CA ALA A 198 17.56 -6.89 -9.01
C ALA A 198 18.21 -6.70 -10.39
N SER A 199 17.81 -7.50 -11.38
CA SER A 199 18.29 -7.46 -12.77
C SER A 199 17.56 -6.45 -13.66
N ALA A 200 16.43 -5.90 -13.20
CA ALA A 200 15.63 -4.94 -13.96
C ALA A 200 16.40 -3.62 -14.26
N SER A 201 15.93 -2.89 -15.27
CA SER A 201 16.47 -1.57 -15.62
C SER A 201 16.45 -0.62 -14.43
N SER A 202 17.26 0.43 -14.45
CA SER A 202 17.31 1.38 -13.32
C SER A 202 15.99 2.09 -13.06
N SER A 203 15.09 2.20 -14.06
CA SER A 203 13.77 2.80 -13.95
C SER A 203 12.74 1.87 -13.32
N SER A 204 12.81 0.55 -13.59
CA SER A 204 11.82 -0.47 -13.18
C SER A 204 12.28 -1.35 -12.02
N ARG A 205 13.50 -1.16 -11.51
CA ARG A 205 14.10 -2.03 -10.48
C ARG A 205 13.23 -2.30 -9.25
N PHE A 206 12.34 -1.40 -8.89
CA PHE A 206 11.49 -1.50 -7.70
C PHE A 206 10.01 -1.33 -8.05
N SER A 207 9.57 -1.90 -9.16
CA SER A 207 8.18 -1.83 -9.64
C SER A 207 7.22 -2.81 -8.93
N GLY A 208 7.54 -3.16 -7.69
CA GLY A 208 6.64 -3.80 -6.76
C GLY A 208 6.73 -5.32 -6.69
N ILE A 209 5.74 -5.92 -6.04
CA ILE A 209 5.65 -7.37 -5.81
C ILE A 209 5.52 -8.16 -7.11
N PRO A 210 4.75 -7.72 -8.13
CA PRO A 210 4.72 -8.43 -9.41
C PRO A 210 6.11 -8.61 -10.03
N SER A 211 6.92 -7.55 -10.04
CA SER A 211 8.31 -7.58 -10.51
C SER A 211 9.21 -8.46 -9.63
N TYR A 212 9.08 -8.33 -8.31
CA TYR A 212 9.84 -9.13 -7.35
C TYR A 212 9.62 -10.64 -7.53
N LEU A 213 8.41 -11.04 -7.92
CA LEU A 213 8.03 -12.44 -8.15
C LEU A 213 8.16 -12.89 -9.62
N GLY A 214 8.54 -11.98 -10.54
CA GLY A 214 8.73 -12.27 -11.95
C GLY A 214 7.43 -12.53 -12.72
N VAL A 215 6.32 -11.89 -12.29
CA VAL A 215 4.98 -12.07 -12.91
C VAL A 215 4.40 -10.78 -13.48
N ASN A 216 5.21 -9.75 -13.72
CA ASN A 216 4.74 -8.46 -14.25
C ASN A 216 3.87 -8.62 -15.52
N ASN A 217 4.28 -9.50 -16.43
CA ASN A 217 3.60 -9.70 -17.70
C ASN A 217 2.30 -10.52 -17.60
N ASP A 218 2.03 -11.09 -16.44
CA ASP A 218 0.82 -11.87 -16.16
C ASP A 218 -0.22 -11.05 -15.37
N ILE A 219 0.07 -9.76 -15.07
CA ILE A 219 -0.84 -8.85 -14.40
C ILE A 219 -1.49 -7.93 -15.44
N ASP A 220 -2.82 -7.99 -15.56
CA ASP A 220 -3.55 -7.12 -16.49
C ASP A 220 -3.69 -5.68 -15.96
N VAL A 221 -3.85 -5.55 -14.64
CA VAL A 221 -4.05 -4.27 -13.96
C VAL A 221 -3.24 -4.21 -12.68
N HIS A 222 -2.29 -3.30 -12.63
CA HIS A 222 -1.51 -2.97 -11.44
C HIS A 222 -1.99 -1.62 -10.91
N THR A 223 -2.53 -1.59 -9.70
CA THR A 223 -2.88 -0.34 -8.99
C THR A 223 -1.88 -0.05 -7.89
N SER A 224 -1.59 1.22 -7.66
CA SER A 224 -0.68 1.63 -6.59
C SER A 224 -1.00 3.00 -6.01
N SER A 225 -0.29 3.36 -4.95
CA SER A 225 -0.40 4.64 -4.26
C SER A 225 0.93 5.37 -4.19
N LEU A 226 0.96 6.62 -4.65
CA LEU A 226 2.13 7.50 -4.55
C LEU A 226 2.41 7.96 -3.11
N SER A 227 1.48 7.71 -2.16
CA SER A 227 1.56 8.25 -0.79
C SER A 227 2.34 7.38 0.20
N LYS A 228 2.91 6.26 -0.24
CA LYS A 228 3.63 5.31 0.60
C LYS A 228 5.12 5.25 0.24
N GLY A 229 5.55 4.30 -0.59
CA GLY A 229 6.96 4.17 -1.00
C GLY A 229 7.55 5.46 -1.56
N LEU A 230 6.78 6.19 -2.37
CA LEU A 230 7.22 7.44 -2.99
C LEU A 230 7.07 8.68 -2.09
N GLY A 231 6.32 8.60 -0.98
CA GLY A 231 6.14 9.70 -0.03
C GLY A 231 5.44 10.94 -0.61
N CYS A 232 4.69 10.80 -1.71
CA CYS A 232 3.97 11.86 -2.42
C CYS A 232 2.45 11.78 -2.18
N PHE A 233 1.64 12.35 -3.06
CA PHE A 233 0.19 12.26 -3.00
C PHE A 233 -0.36 11.81 -4.35
N GLY A 234 -1.33 10.89 -4.34
CA GLY A 234 -1.97 10.35 -5.53
C GLY A 234 -2.06 8.83 -5.52
N GLY A 235 -2.62 8.29 -6.58
CA GLY A 235 -2.62 6.88 -6.92
C GLY A 235 -2.57 6.72 -8.44
N TYR A 236 -2.36 5.52 -8.92
CA TYR A 236 -2.34 5.26 -10.35
C TYR A 236 -2.74 3.84 -10.68
N VAL A 237 -3.07 3.64 -11.94
CA VAL A 237 -3.34 2.34 -12.57
C VAL A 237 -2.36 2.17 -13.72
N ALA A 238 -1.61 1.08 -13.73
CA ALA A 238 -0.75 0.66 -14.83
C ALA A 238 -1.38 -0.54 -15.54
N SER A 239 -1.46 -0.49 -16.88
CA SER A 239 -2.16 -1.49 -17.69
C SER A 239 -1.88 -1.32 -19.19
N THR A 240 -2.61 -2.05 -20.03
CA THR A 240 -2.64 -1.84 -21.48
C THR A 240 -3.30 -0.50 -21.84
N ARG A 241 -3.01 0.02 -23.03
CA ARG A 241 -3.68 1.22 -23.57
C ARG A 241 -5.19 1.03 -23.68
N GLN A 242 -5.64 -0.17 -24.00
CA GLN A 242 -7.05 -0.51 -24.11
C GLN A 242 -7.80 -0.34 -22.78
N ILE A 243 -7.24 -0.85 -21.70
CA ILE A 243 -7.81 -0.69 -20.35
C ILE A 243 -7.76 0.79 -19.94
N ARG A 244 -6.67 1.50 -20.19
CA ARG A 244 -6.55 2.94 -19.92
C ARG A 244 -7.65 3.73 -20.62
N GLU A 245 -7.89 3.50 -21.92
CA GLU A 245 -8.96 4.19 -22.67
C GLU A 245 -10.35 3.86 -22.10
N LEU A 246 -10.58 2.62 -21.69
CA LEU A 246 -11.82 2.23 -21.04
C LEU A 246 -12.01 2.98 -19.71
N LEU A 247 -10.95 3.12 -18.91
CA LEU A 247 -10.98 3.86 -17.65
C LEU A 247 -11.26 5.36 -17.87
N ILE A 248 -10.65 5.99 -18.86
CA ILE A 248 -10.90 7.39 -19.22
C ILE A 248 -12.37 7.62 -19.58
N ASN A 249 -12.98 6.68 -20.30
CA ASN A 249 -14.33 6.82 -20.80
C ASN A 249 -15.43 6.37 -19.84
N LYS A 250 -15.14 5.50 -18.88
CA LYS A 250 -16.17 4.89 -18.02
C LYS A 250 -15.93 5.04 -16.51
N SER A 251 -14.69 5.25 -16.07
CA SER A 251 -14.39 5.36 -14.65
C SER A 251 -14.96 6.64 -14.04
N ARG A 252 -16.07 6.52 -13.32
CA ARG A 252 -16.70 7.67 -12.63
C ARG A 252 -15.74 8.35 -11.64
N HIS A 253 -14.85 7.58 -11.02
CA HIS A 253 -13.85 8.05 -10.07
C HIS A 253 -12.70 8.84 -10.74
N PHE A 254 -12.58 8.74 -12.06
CA PHE A 254 -11.70 9.56 -12.88
C PHE A 254 -12.42 10.76 -13.49
N ILE A 255 -13.61 10.53 -14.03
CA ILE A 255 -14.39 11.55 -14.78
C ILE A 255 -14.86 12.68 -13.86
N TYR A 256 -15.39 12.35 -12.68
CA TYR A 256 -16.09 13.28 -11.79
C TYR A 256 -15.25 13.71 -10.57
N THR A 257 -13.94 13.77 -10.72
CA THR A 257 -13.03 14.24 -9.68
C THR A 257 -12.12 15.36 -10.20
N SER A 258 -11.62 16.19 -9.29
CA SER A 258 -10.61 17.20 -9.62
C SER A 258 -9.28 16.54 -9.99
N ALA A 259 -8.59 17.14 -10.95
CA ALA A 259 -7.26 16.72 -11.34
C ALA A 259 -6.20 17.01 -10.26
N LEU A 260 -5.13 16.22 -10.24
CA LEU A 260 -4.00 16.43 -9.36
C LEU A 260 -3.31 17.77 -9.68
N PRO A 261 -2.99 18.61 -8.67
CA PRO A 261 -2.23 19.84 -8.88
C PRO A 261 -0.82 19.60 -9.41
N GLU A 262 -0.30 20.54 -10.23
CA GLU A 262 1.02 20.47 -10.87
C GLU A 262 2.15 20.16 -9.86
N HIS A 263 2.20 20.86 -8.73
CA HIS A 263 3.26 20.71 -7.74
C HIS A 263 3.31 19.29 -7.11
N LEU A 264 2.19 18.58 -7.03
CA LEU A 264 2.15 17.18 -6.60
C LEU A 264 2.70 16.24 -7.68
N CYS A 265 2.41 16.52 -8.96
CA CYS A 265 2.99 15.78 -10.07
C CYS A 265 4.51 15.98 -10.13
N VAL A 266 5.00 17.21 -9.96
CA VAL A 266 6.44 17.53 -9.91
C VAL A 266 7.10 16.87 -8.70
N SER A 267 6.43 16.79 -7.55
CA SER A 267 6.93 16.05 -6.38
C SER A 267 7.18 14.58 -6.73
N ALA A 268 6.20 13.90 -7.33
CA ALA A 268 6.32 12.51 -7.73
C ALA A 268 7.40 12.29 -8.80
N LEU A 269 7.42 13.11 -9.85
CA LEU A 269 8.46 13.09 -10.89
C LEU A 269 9.89 13.28 -10.32
N THR A 270 10.04 14.08 -9.26
CA THR A 270 11.32 14.27 -8.59
C THR A 270 11.66 13.09 -7.67
N ALA A 271 10.67 12.46 -7.07
CA ALA A 271 10.84 11.35 -6.15
C ALA A 271 11.22 10.03 -6.85
N ILE A 272 10.64 9.74 -8.02
CA ILE A 272 10.89 8.50 -8.79
C ILE A 272 12.40 8.20 -8.95
N PRO A 273 13.23 9.09 -9.52
CA PRO A 273 14.66 8.79 -9.72
C PRO A 273 15.46 8.69 -8.41
N ILE A 274 14.92 9.17 -7.29
CA ILE A 274 15.53 9.00 -5.97
C ILE A 274 15.15 7.62 -5.40
N ALA A 275 13.88 7.24 -5.54
CA ALA A 275 13.36 5.97 -5.07
C ALA A 275 13.99 4.76 -5.79
N THR A 276 14.27 4.88 -7.09
CA THR A 276 14.77 3.75 -7.90
C THR A 276 16.28 3.49 -7.77
N LYS A 277 17.03 4.28 -6.97
CA LYS A 277 18.49 4.09 -6.76
C LYS A 277 18.86 2.85 -5.93
N GLY A 278 17.97 2.34 -5.11
CA GLY A 278 18.18 1.12 -4.31
C GLY A 278 18.85 1.32 -2.95
N ASN A 279 19.49 2.44 -2.69
CA ASN A 279 20.18 2.69 -1.42
C ASN A 279 19.21 2.85 -0.24
N LEU A 280 18.00 3.35 -0.47
CA LEU A 280 16.98 3.51 0.55
C LEU A 280 16.32 2.17 0.89
N GLN A 281 16.07 1.34 -0.11
CA GLN A 281 15.54 -0.02 0.09
C GLN A 281 16.52 -0.85 0.92
N LYS A 282 17.81 -0.82 0.61
CA LYS A 282 18.84 -1.51 1.42
C LYS A 282 18.75 -1.09 2.89
N LYS A 283 18.75 0.22 3.17
CA LYS A 283 18.62 0.73 4.55
C LYS A 283 17.30 0.31 5.21
N LEU A 284 16.22 0.29 4.44
CA LEU A 284 14.91 -0.14 4.94
C LEU A 284 14.96 -1.61 5.36
N PHE A 285 15.47 -2.49 4.50
CA PHE A 285 15.59 -3.92 4.81
C PHE A 285 16.57 -4.21 5.95
N ASP A 286 17.68 -3.47 6.06
CA ASP A 286 18.59 -3.54 7.22
C ASP A 286 17.88 -3.16 8.53
N ASN A 287 16.97 -2.18 8.49
CA ASN A 287 16.16 -1.78 9.64
C ASN A 287 15.09 -2.82 9.99
N ILE A 288 14.43 -3.39 8.96
CA ILE A 288 13.42 -4.43 9.12
C ILE A 288 14.03 -5.66 9.80
N ASP A 289 15.13 -6.15 9.26
CA ASP A 289 15.81 -7.34 9.80
C ASP A 289 16.28 -7.13 11.24
N PHE A 290 16.85 -5.96 11.53
CA PHE A 290 17.25 -5.61 12.90
C PHE A 290 16.05 -5.59 13.85
N MET A 291 14.99 -4.87 13.50
CA MET A 291 13.82 -4.70 14.35
C MET A 291 13.12 -6.05 14.58
N PHE A 292 12.89 -6.81 13.51
CA PHE A 292 12.24 -8.12 13.58
C PHE A 292 13.00 -9.09 14.50
N ARG A 293 14.32 -9.25 14.28
CA ARG A 293 15.14 -10.13 15.11
C ARG A 293 15.12 -9.74 16.58
N LYS A 294 15.24 -8.44 16.88
CA LYS A 294 15.26 -7.94 18.25
C LYS A 294 13.91 -8.09 18.97
N LEU A 295 12.80 -7.79 18.30
CA LEU A 295 11.47 -8.02 18.88
C LEU A 295 11.18 -9.51 19.08
N SER A 296 11.62 -10.38 18.17
CA SER A 296 11.52 -11.83 18.31
C SER A 296 12.34 -12.34 19.51
N GLN A 297 13.57 -11.83 19.71
CA GLN A 297 14.42 -12.17 20.85
C GLN A 297 13.81 -11.75 22.21
N LEU A 298 12.94 -10.71 22.23
CA LEU A 298 12.18 -10.34 23.42
C LEU A 298 11.04 -11.32 23.74
N GLY A 299 10.72 -12.28 22.87
CA GLY A 299 9.61 -13.21 23.03
C GLY A 299 8.26 -12.68 22.49
N LEU A 300 8.24 -11.55 21.77
CA LEU A 300 7.02 -11.03 21.16
C LEU A 300 6.58 -11.91 19.98
N ARG A 301 5.27 -12.19 19.91
CA ARG A 301 4.68 -12.94 18.79
C ARG A 301 4.56 -12.03 17.58
N LEU A 302 5.39 -12.25 16.57
CA LEU A 302 5.38 -11.49 15.32
C LEU A 302 4.67 -12.30 14.22
N ALA A 303 3.94 -11.61 13.33
CA ALA A 303 3.49 -12.22 12.08
C ALA A 303 4.55 -12.04 10.98
N GLY A 304 4.53 -12.94 9.99
CA GLY A 304 5.49 -12.94 8.89
C GLY A 304 6.85 -13.56 9.23
N LYS A 305 7.79 -13.49 8.27
CA LYS A 305 9.18 -13.95 8.40
C LYS A 305 10.11 -12.74 8.50
N SER A 306 11.28 -12.91 9.11
CA SER A 306 12.32 -11.88 9.15
C SER A 306 12.65 -11.37 7.74
N GLY A 307 12.69 -10.03 7.58
CA GLY A 307 13.00 -9.39 6.31
C GLY A 307 11.89 -9.47 5.25
N SER A 308 10.71 -10.02 5.58
CA SER A 308 9.64 -10.22 4.59
C SER A 308 9.00 -8.92 4.14
N SER A 309 8.82 -7.93 5.03
CA SER A 309 8.29 -6.61 4.63
C SER A 309 8.55 -5.51 5.67
N GLN A 310 8.31 -4.27 5.27
CA GLN A 310 8.42 -3.08 6.11
C GLN A 310 7.28 -2.96 7.15
N ILE A 311 6.35 -3.87 7.13
CA ILE A 311 5.23 -3.96 8.07
C ILE A 311 5.51 -5.14 9.01
N ILE A 312 5.64 -4.87 10.31
CA ILE A 312 5.89 -5.89 11.33
C ILE A 312 4.72 -5.88 12.32
N PRO A 313 3.76 -6.82 12.18
CA PRO A 313 2.67 -6.94 13.13
C PRO A 313 3.12 -7.67 14.40
N VAL A 314 2.94 -7.04 15.56
CA VAL A 314 3.13 -7.66 16.88
C VAL A 314 1.76 -8.15 17.36
N ILE A 315 1.53 -9.45 17.34
CA ILE A 315 0.24 -10.06 17.64
C ILE A 315 0.01 -10.11 19.14
N ILE A 316 -1.04 -9.46 19.61
CA ILE A 316 -1.44 -9.39 21.03
C ILE A 316 -2.65 -10.28 21.31
N GLY A 317 -3.58 -10.37 20.36
CA GLY A 317 -4.83 -11.12 20.48
C GLY A 317 -5.95 -10.31 21.12
N ASP A 318 -5.83 -9.95 22.40
CA ASP A 318 -6.84 -9.17 23.12
C ASP A 318 -6.81 -7.68 22.73
N GLU A 319 -7.99 -7.12 22.47
CA GLU A 319 -8.13 -5.72 22.03
C GLU A 319 -7.77 -4.70 23.12
N LYS A 320 -8.17 -4.98 24.36
CA LYS A 320 -7.90 -4.05 25.48
C LYS A 320 -6.41 -4.00 25.78
N THR A 321 -5.77 -5.14 25.81
CA THR A 321 -4.32 -5.27 26.02
C THR A 321 -3.54 -4.59 24.90
N ALA A 322 -3.95 -4.74 23.62
CA ALA A 322 -3.32 -4.07 22.51
C ALA A 322 -3.42 -2.53 22.59
N ILE A 323 -4.58 -2.02 22.99
CA ILE A 323 -4.78 -0.56 23.22
C ILE A 323 -3.91 -0.05 24.36
N GLU A 324 -3.88 -0.76 25.48
CA GLU A 324 -3.08 -0.38 26.65
C GLU A 324 -1.58 -0.43 26.32
N PHE A 325 -1.14 -1.44 25.53
CA PHE A 325 0.24 -1.53 25.07
C PHE A 325 0.62 -0.32 24.21
N SER A 326 -0.21 0.01 23.21
CA SER A 326 -0.03 1.19 22.34
C SER A 326 0.08 2.48 23.18
N LYS A 327 -0.82 2.66 24.16
CA LYS A 327 -0.83 3.84 25.04
C LYS A 327 0.44 3.94 25.87
N ARG A 328 0.86 2.86 26.53
CA ARG A 328 2.08 2.85 27.34
C ARG A 328 3.34 3.04 26.51
N LEU A 329 3.38 2.52 25.27
CA LEU A 329 4.48 2.80 24.34
C LEU A 329 4.53 4.29 24.00
N LEU A 330 3.39 4.94 23.77
CA LEU A 330 3.33 6.39 23.55
C LEU A 330 3.81 7.17 24.79
N ASP A 331 3.49 6.70 26.01
CA ASP A 331 4.00 7.29 27.24
C ASP A 331 5.53 7.15 27.38
N ASN A 332 6.13 6.14 26.73
CA ASN A 332 7.57 5.93 26.63
C ASN A 332 8.20 6.51 25.33
N GLY A 333 7.52 7.43 24.66
CA GLY A 333 8.04 8.11 23.47
C GLY A 333 7.99 7.30 22.18
N ILE A 334 7.18 6.24 22.08
CA ILE A 334 7.04 5.41 20.90
C ILE A 334 5.60 5.44 20.38
N PHE A 335 5.39 5.96 19.19
CA PHE A 335 4.08 6.00 18.54
C PHE A 335 3.88 4.78 17.62
N VAL A 336 3.01 3.87 18.06
CA VAL A 336 2.55 2.71 17.29
C VAL A 336 1.07 2.46 17.58
N GLN A 337 0.27 2.22 16.53
CA GLN A 337 -1.17 2.06 16.66
C GLN A 337 -1.59 0.60 16.90
N ALA A 338 -2.57 0.43 17.78
CA ALA A 338 -3.28 -0.83 17.96
C ALA A 338 -4.34 -1.01 16.87
N VAL A 339 -4.19 -2.05 16.06
CA VAL A 339 -5.17 -2.48 15.06
C VAL A 339 -6.03 -3.59 15.67
N ARG A 340 -7.36 -3.47 15.51
CA ARG A 340 -8.35 -4.37 16.12
C ARG A 340 -9.57 -4.55 15.22
N TYR A 341 -10.50 -5.40 15.64
CA TYR A 341 -11.77 -5.58 14.94
C TYR A 341 -12.48 -4.23 14.70
N PRO A 342 -13.11 -3.98 13.51
CA PRO A 342 -13.27 -4.92 12.39
C PRO A 342 -12.11 -4.93 11.37
N THR A 343 -11.05 -4.15 11.56
CA THR A 343 -9.91 -4.08 10.62
C THR A 343 -9.15 -5.42 10.55
N VAL A 344 -9.12 -6.16 11.66
CA VAL A 344 -8.60 -7.53 11.75
C VAL A 344 -9.62 -8.42 12.45
N LYS A 345 -9.53 -9.73 12.33
CA LYS A 345 -10.45 -10.71 12.96
C LYS A 345 -10.46 -10.52 14.48
N LYS A 346 -11.60 -10.84 15.14
CA LYS A 346 -11.69 -10.87 16.60
C LYS A 346 -10.63 -11.82 17.18
N GLY A 347 -9.99 -11.41 18.29
CA GLY A 347 -8.91 -12.18 18.89
C GLY A 347 -7.57 -12.08 18.17
N SER A 348 -7.45 -11.20 17.16
CA SER A 348 -6.23 -10.99 16.37
C SER A 348 -5.72 -9.54 16.44
N ALA A 349 -6.07 -8.83 17.54
CA ALA A 349 -5.58 -7.48 17.76
C ALA A 349 -4.04 -7.45 17.80
N ARG A 350 -3.46 -6.40 17.23
CA ARG A 350 -2.01 -6.29 17.05
C ARG A 350 -1.54 -4.84 17.12
N LEU A 351 -0.26 -4.65 17.39
CA LEU A 351 0.42 -3.40 17.09
C LEU A 351 1.03 -3.51 15.69
N ARG A 352 0.71 -2.55 14.80
CA ARG A 352 1.23 -2.53 13.44
C ARG A 352 2.43 -1.59 13.35
N ILE A 353 3.62 -2.15 13.37
CA ILE A 353 4.87 -1.39 13.19
C ILE A 353 5.09 -1.18 11.70
N SER A 354 5.34 0.06 11.30
CA SER A 354 5.80 0.46 9.97
C SER A 354 7.17 1.09 10.07
N LEU A 355 8.14 0.58 9.32
CA LEU A 355 9.51 1.09 9.31
C LEU A 355 9.78 1.99 8.12
N THR A 356 10.71 2.92 8.29
CA THR A 356 11.24 3.75 7.22
C THR A 356 12.75 3.60 7.09
N ALA A 357 13.26 3.80 5.88
CA ALA A 357 14.70 3.83 5.60
C ALA A 357 15.46 4.91 6.41
N ARG A 358 14.72 5.87 6.98
CA ARG A 358 15.29 6.99 7.74
C ARG A 358 15.42 6.74 9.22
N HIS A 359 14.82 5.69 9.77
CA HIS A 359 15.04 5.35 11.17
C HIS A 359 16.52 5.08 11.45
N GLY A 360 17.04 5.78 12.47
CA GLY A 360 18.41 5.54 12.95
C GLY A 360 18.47 4.36 13.92
N ARG A 361 19.61 3.71 13.98
CA ARG A 361 19.83 2.53 14.86
C ARG A 361 19.49 2.81 16.31
N ASN A 362 19.88 3.99 16.84
CA ASN A 362 19.58 4.39 18.22
C ASN A 362 18.07 4.52 18.47
N GLN A 363 17.30 5.07 17.50
CA GLN A 363 15.84 5.16 17.60
C GLN A 363 15.21 3.76 17.65
N LEU A 364 15.65 2.84 16.78
CA LEU A 364 15.14 1.47 16.78
C LEU A 364 15.51 0.73 18.07
N SER A 365 16.73 0.90 18.61
CA SER A 365 17.13 0.32 19.89
C SER A 365 16.27 0.84 21.03
N SER A 366 16.05 2.16 21.13
CA SER A 366 15.17 2.77 22.14
C SER A 366 13.72 2.24 22.03
N ALA A 367 13.22 2.06 20.81
CA ALA A 367 11.90 1.46 20.60
C ALA A 367 11.85 0.01 21.13
N ILE A 368 12.86 -0.81 20.82
CA ILE A 368 12.96 -2.21 21.28
C ILE A 368 12.97 -2.28 22.80
N ASP A 369 13.76 -1.42 23.46
CA ASP A 369 13.84 -1.38 24.94
C ASP A 369 12.47 -1.01 25.54
N SER A 370 11.74 -0.07 24.90
CA SER A 370 10.39 0.30 25.31
C SER A 370 9.40 -0.86 25.12
N PHE A 371 9.46 -1.58 24.01
CA PHE A 371 8.66 -2.79 23.79
C PHE A 371 8.94 -3.86 24.84
N GLY A 372 10.20 -4.10 25.19
CA GLY A 372 10.61 -5.03 26.25
C GLY A 372 10.08 -4.61 27.64
N THR A 373 10.27 -3.34 28.00
CA THR A 373 9.84 -2.82 29.30
C THR A 373 8.32 -2.86 29.46
N VAL A 374 7.58 -2.41 28.47
CA VAL A 374 6.10 -2.39 28.51
C VAL A 374 5.53 -3.80 28.36
N GLY A 375 6.13 -4.64 27.50
CA GLY A 375 5.70 -6.03 27.30
C GLY A 375 5.77 -6.85 28.59
N LYS A 376 6.86 -6.73 29.37
CA LYS A 376 6.98 -7.33 30.70
C LYS A 376 5.94 -6.83 31.70
N LYS A 377 5.69 -5.50 31.75
CA LYS A 377 4.68 -4.92 32.65
C LYS A 377 3.24 -5.37 32.34
N LEU A 378 2.96 -5.73 31.08
CA LEU A 378 1.66 -6.23 30.62
C LEU A 378 1.59 -7.75 30.57
N ILE A 379 2.63 -8.46 30.98
CA ILE A 379 2.73 -9.94 30.96
C ILE A 379 2.45 -10.48 29.54
N ILE A 380 3.02 -9.83 28.53
CA ILE A 380 2.96 -10.25 27.13
C ILE A 380 4.20 -11.09 26.76
N ILE A 381 5.31 -10.81 27.46
CA ILE A 381 6.61 -11.49 27.37
C ILE A 381 7.16 -11.74 28.77
#